data_5eda3de35453f379136bf9df9701fc52
#
_entry.id   5eda3de35453f379136bf9df9701fc52
#
_cell.length_a   1.000
_cell.length_b   1.000
_cell.length_c   1.000
_cell.angle_alpha   90.00
_cell.angle_beta   90.00
_cell.angle_gamma   90.00
#
_symmetry.space_group_name_H-M   'P 1'
#
loop_
_entity.id
_entity.type
_entity.pdbx_description
1 polymer ?
#
loop_
_entity_poly.entity_id
_entity_poly.type
_entity_poly.pdbx_seq_one_letter_code
_entity_poly.pdbx_strand_id
1 'polypeptide(L)'
;MRFGTWIWGCGFIPELWVPATTGADYVMPAHLAPLEPYRRKLAILSGFDVKLDGVPNKPHITGCFGLRTGIPVPDENVKAPTLD
;
A
#
# COMPACT_ATOMS: atom_id res chain seq x y z
N MET A 1 -16.64 -1.76 15.65
CA MET A 1 -15.61 -1.28 14.69
C MET A 1 -15.44 -2.36 13.62
N ARG A 2 -15.35 -1.99 12.35
CA ARG A 2 -15.11 -2.93 11.24
C ARG A 2 -13.76 -2.58 10.64
N PHE A 3 -12.91 -3.57 10.44
CA PHE A 3 -11.61 -3.44 9.82
C PHE A 3 -11.52 -4.37 8.61
N GLY A 4 -10.85 -3.93 7.58
CA GLY A 4 -10.60 -4.74 6.39
C GLY A 4 -9.43 -4.17 5.61
N THR A 5 -8.78 -5.00 4.82
CA THR A 5 -7.68 -4.63 3.93
C THR A 5 -8.09 -4.89 2.48
N TRP A 6 -7.64 -4.00 1.60
CA TRP A 6 -7.79 -4.18 0.17
C TRP A 6 -6.43 -4.01 -0.50
N ILE A 7 -5.98 -5.05 -1.17
CA ILE A 7 -4.69 -5.08 -1.84
C ILE A 7 -4.90 -5.39 -3.33
N TRP A 8 -4.20 -4.66 -4.19
CA TRP A 8 -4.10 -5.00 -5.60
C TRP A 8 -2.63 -5.00 -6.04
N GLY A 9 -2.33 -5.83 -7.04
CA GLY A 9 -1.00 -5.92 -7.64
C GLY A 9 -0.81 -4.98 -8.82
N CYS A 10 0.31 -5.19 -9.54
CA CYS A 10 0.68 -4.49 -10.77
C CYS A 10 1.08 -3.01 -10.60
N GLY A 11 1.24 -2.54 -9.36
CA GLY A 11 1.74 -1.19 -9.08
C GLY A 11 0.74 -0.08 -9.39
N PHE A 12 1.23 1.15 -9.39
CA PHE A 12 0.49 2.37 -9.71
C PHE A 12 1.44 3.39 -10.34
N ILE A 13 0.89 4.44 -10.92
CA ILE A 13 1.65 5.56 -11.46
C ILE A 13 1.74 6.61 -10.35
N PRO A 14 2.95 6.85 -9.76
CA PRO A 14 3.09 7.72 -8.59
C PRO A 14 2.51 9.12 -8.79
N GLU A 15 2.74 9.73 -9.93
CA GLU A 15 2.29 11.09 -10.26
C GLU A 15 0.77 11.23 -10.32
N LEU A 16 0.07 10.13 -10.57
CA LEU A 16 -1.39 10.09 -10.64
C LEU A 16 -2.05 9.59 -9.36
N TRP A 17 -1.25 9.04 -8.45
CA TRP A 17 -1.73 8.45 -7.20
C TRP A 17 -1.34 9.25 -5.95
N VAL A 18 -0.07 9.71 -5.89
CA VAL A 18 0.46 10.39 -4.69
C VAL A 18 0.17 11.88 -4.78
N PRO A 19 -0.45 12.50 -3.76
CA PRO A 19 -0.61 13.94 -3.73
C PRO A 19 0.75 14.66 -3.78
N ALA A 20 0.82 15.74 -4.55
CA ALA A 20 2.02 16.58 -4.64
C ALA A 20 2.29 17.38 -3.36
N THR A 21 1.28 17.55 -2.51
CA THR A 21 1.33 18.28 -1.24
C THR A 21 0.86 17.41 -0.10
N THR A 22 1.32 17.74 1.11
CA THR A 22 0.92 17.06 2.35
C THR A 22 -0.07 17.90 3.16
N GLY A 23 -0.67 17.32 4.18
CA GLY A 23 -1.63 17.99 5.06
C GLY A 23 -3.08 17.81 4.61
N ALA A 24 -4.01 18.50 5.26
CA ALA A 24 -5.44 18.31 5.03
C ALA A 24 -5.93 18.88 3.68
N ASP A 25 -5.23 19.87 3.16
CA ASP A 25 -5.63 20.62 1.96
C ASP A 25 -4.90 20.15 0.70
N TYR A 26 -4.47 18.88 0.68
CA TYR A 26 -3.83 18.31 -0.52
C TYR A 26 -4.77 18.32 -1.72
N VAL A 27 -4.17 18.43 -2.91
CA VAL A 27 -4.91 18.27 -4.18
C VAL A 27 -5.10 16.78 -4.43
N MET A 28 -6.35 16.36 -4.64
CA MET A 28 -6.66 14.96 -4.90
C MET A 28 -6.04 14.52 -6.24
N PRO A 29 -5.20 13.48 -6.25
CA PRO A 29 -4.64 12.95 -7.49
C PRO A 29 -5.70 12.37 -8.42
N ALA A 30 -5.39 12.36 -9.71
CA ALA A 30 -6.36 11.96 -10.74
C ALA A 30 -6.94 10.56 -10.53
N HIS A 31 -6.09 9.58 -10.14
CA HIS A 31 -6.54 8.21 -9.90
C HIS A 31 -7.38 8.06 -8.62
N LEU A 32 -7.28 9.01 -7.70
CA LEU A 32 -8.07 9.03 -6.47
C LEU A 32 -9.30 9.95 -6.56
N ALA A 33 -9.52 10.62 -7.68
CA ALA A 33 -10.65 11.54 -7.87
C ALA A 33 -12.02 10.95 -7.48
N PRO A 34 -12.35 9.68 -7.73
CA PRO A 34 -13.60 9.08 -7.27
C PRO A 34 -13.77 9.07 -5.75
N LEU A 35 -12.68 9.20 -4.98
CA LEU A 35 -12.70 9.24 -3.52
C LEU A 35 -12.85 10.66 -2.95
N GLU A 36 -12.92 11.69 -3.79
CA GLU A 36 -13.07 13.08 -3.36
C GLU A 36 -14.20 13.30 -2.33
N PRO A 37 -15.40 12.68 -2.45
CA PRO A 37 -16.46 12.82 -1.46
C PRO A 37 -16.07 12.32 -0.05
N TYR A 38 -15.06 11.47 0.02
CA TYR A 38 -14.59 10.86 1.27
C TYR A 38 -13.28 11.48 1.79
N ARG A 39 -12.78 12.56 1.18
CA ARG A 39 -11.50 13.22 1.50
C ARG A 39 -11.24 13.33 3.00
N ARG A 40 -12.22 13.79 3.78
CA ARG A 40 -12.09 13.97 5.23
C ARG A 40 -11.93 12.67 6.03
N LYS A 41 -12.16 11.53 5.40
CA LYS A 41 -12.05 10.19 6.00
C LYS A 41 -10.86 9.42 5.46
N LEU A 42 -10.07 10.03 4.56
CA LEU A 42 -8.92 9.41 3.94
C LEU A 42 -7.63 9.88 4.59
N ALA A 43 -6.71 8.94 4.76
CA ALA A 43 -5.30 9.20 5.01
C ALA A 43 -4.51 8.54 3.88
N ILE A 44 -3.84 9.33 3.05
CA ILE A 44 -3.00 8.83 1.96
C ILE A 44 -1.57 8.81 2.49
N LEU A 45 -1.02 7.62 2.59
CA LEU A 45 0.34 7.40 3.09
C LEU A 45 1.22 6.97 1.91
N SER A 46 2.40 7.59 1.79
CA SER A 46 3.38 7.29 0.75
C SER A 46 4.77 7.13 1.35
N GLY A 47 5.73 6.64 0.57
CA GLY A 47 7.10 6.45 1.02
C GLY A 47 7.31 5.20 1.87
N PHE A 48 6.37 4.27 1.86
CA PHE A 48 6.52 2.96 2.49
C PHE A 48 7.03 1.94 1.49
N ASP A 49 8.03 1.18 1.89
CA ASP A 49 8.58 0.09 1.12
C ASP A 49 8.35 -1.25 1.81
N VAL A 50 8.25 -2.30 1.01
CA VAL A 50 8.24 -3.66 1.54
C VAL A 50 9.65 -4.02 2.00
N LYS A 51 9.78 -4.44 3.25
CA LYS A 51 11.04 -4.88 3.82
C LYS A 51 11.54 -6.14 3.12
N LEU A 52 12.74 -6.12 2.59
CA LEU A 52 13.33 -7.24 1.85
C LEU A 52 14.42 -7.99 2.65
N ASP A 53 15.23 -7.29 3.44
CA ASP A 53 16.32 -7.84 4.27
C ASP A 53 17.22 -8.85 3.51
N GLY A 54 17.58 -8.49 2.27
CA GLY A 54 18.42 -9.34 1.41
C GLY A 54 17.66 -10.44 0.65
N VAL A 55 16.36 -10.61 0.87
CA VAL A 55 15.52 -11.52 0.07
C VAL A 55 15.31 -10.92 -1.32
N PRO A 56 15.43 -11.71 -2.41
CA PRO A 56 15.14 -11.23 -3.75
C PRO A 56 13.72 -10.64 -3.86
N ASN A 57 13.62 -9.48 -4.49
CA ASN A 57 12.32 -8.87 -4.73
C ASN A 57 11.53 -9.67 -5.77
N LYS A 58 10.50 -10.34 -5.31
CA LYS A 58 9.51 -11.03 -6.15
C LYS A 58 8.16 -10.30 -5.95
N PRO A 59 7.82 -9.31 -6.76
CA PRO A 59 6.71 -8.38 -6.48
C PRO A 59 5.38 -9.03 -6.11
N HIS A 60 5.04 -10.14 -6.76
CA HIS A 60 3.79 -10.85 -6.46
C HIS A 60 3.80 -11.58 -5.11
N ILE A 61 4.98 -11.99 -4.64
CA ILE A 61 5.16 -12.68 -3.36
C ILE A 61 5.52 -11.68 -2.28
N THR A 62 6.62 -10.97 -2.44
CA THR A 62 7.12 -10.02 -1.43
C THR A 62 6.15 -8.86 -1.21
N GLY A 63 5.51 -8.36 -2.26
CA GLY A 63 4.51 -7.29 -2.17
C GLY A 63 3.25 -7.73 -1.45
N CYS A 64 2.62 -8.82 -1.91
CA CYS A 64 1.35 -9.26 -1.34
C CYS A 64 1.48 -9.78 0.10
N PHE A 65 2.52 -10.55 0.39
CA PHE A 65 2.68 -11.15 1.72
C PHE A 65 3.47 -10.25 2.67
N GLY A 66 4.56 -9.63 2.21
CA GLY A 66 5.36 -8.75 3.03
C GLY A 66 4.58 -7.54 3.55
N LEU A 67 3.68 -6.99 2.73
CA LEU A 67 2.82 -5.88 3.12
C LEU A 67 1.85 -6.26 4.26
N ARG A 68 1.37 -7.50 4.27
CA ARG A 68 0.40 -8.00 5.25
C ARG A 68 1.03 -8.55 6.51
N THR A 69 2.26 -9.01 6.44
CA THR A 69 2.98 -9.63 7.56
C THR A 69 4.02 -8.72 8.19
N GLY A 70 4.51 -7.72 7.45
CA GLY A 70 5.60 -6.85 7.87
C GLY A 70 6.97 -7.52 7.89
N ILE A 71 7.10 -8.74 7.37
CA ILE A 71 8.37 -9.48 7.31
C ILE A 71 8.74 -9.84 5.86
N PRO A 72 10.04 -9.98 5.56
CA PRO A 72 10.49 -10.46 4.27
C PRO A 72 10.00 -11.89 4.01
N VAL A 73 9.50 -12.14 2.79
CA VAL A 73 8.97 -13.44 2.40
C VAL A 73 9.76 -13.93 1.19
N PRO A 74 10.61 -14.97 1.35
CA PRO A 74 11.46 -15.48 0.28
C PRO A 74 10.69 -16.28 -0.79
N ASP A 75 9.58 -16.86 -0.41
CA ASP A 75 8.72 -17.68 -1.26
C ASP A 75 7.25 -17.58 -0.82
N GLU A 76 6.40 -18.41 -1.39
CA GLU A 76 4.96 -18.46 -1.09
C GLU A 76 4.61 -19.17 0.25
N ASN A 77 5.61 -19.71 0.96
CA ASN A 77 5.39 -20.35 2.26
C ASN A 77 5.43 -19.32 3.39
N VAL A 78 4.38 -18.58 3.56
CA VAL A 78 4.26 -17.57 4.61
C VAL A 78 4.08 -18.24 5.97
N LYS A 79 5.01 -17.99 6.87
CA LYS A 79 4.99 -18.52 8.25
C LYS A 79 4.74 -17.44 9.30
N ALA A 80 4.10 -16.36 8.91
CA ALA A 80 3.81 -15.24 9.80
C ALA A 80 2.31 -14.95 9.85
N PRO A 81 1.79 -14.49 10.99
CA PRO A 81 0.42 -14.03 11.06
C PRO A 81 0.22 -12.80 10.16
N THR A 82 -0.93 -12.72 9.54
CA THR A 82 -1.38 -11.56 8.76
C THR A 82 -2.23 -10.61 9.61
N LEU A 83 -2.43 -9.39 9.11
CA LEU A 83 -3.24 -8.38 9.81
C LEU A 83 -4.76 -8.68 9.78
N ASP A 84 -5.19 -9.56 8.91
CA ASP A 84 -6.59 -9.92 8.67
C ASP A 84 -6.99 -11.31 9.16
#